data_8a11d6aaf9c77b1d3a6e304ab0f23ad5
#
_entry.id   8a11d6aaf9c77b1d3a6e304ab0f23ad5
#
_cell.length_a   1.000
_cell.length_b   1.000
_cell.length_c   1.000
_cell.angle_alpha   90.00
_cell.angle_beta   90.00
_cell.angle_gamma   90.00
#
_symmetry.space_group_name_H-M   'P 1'
#
loop_
_entity.id
_entity.type
_entity.pdbx_description
1 polymer ?
#
loop_
_entity_poly.entity_id
_entity_poly.type
_entity_poly.pdbx_seq_one_letter_code
_entity_poly.pdbx_strand_id
1 'polypeptide(L)'
;MFNLVLFGPPGSGKGTQSSKIIEKYNLAHVSTGDILRIEVANETPLGTEAKKFMDQGMLVPDEVVIGMISSKLDENPNAAGFIFDGFPRTVAQAQALDNLLDFKNHPINIVLSLIVSEDELKTRLISRGESSGRSDDNEEVITKRIKEYHAKTSPV
;
A
#
# COMPACT_ATOMS: atom_id res chain seq x y z
N MET A 1 16.48 -11.00 -8.65
CA MET A 1 15.21 -10.79 -7.93
C MET A 1 14.43 -9.74 -8.72
N PHE A 2 13.12 -9.91 -8.92
CA PHE A 2 12.29 -9.00 -9.72
C PHE A 2 11.37 -8.20 -8.80
N ASN A 3 11.57 -6.89 -8.71
CA ASN A 3 10.85 -6.00 -7.80
C ASN A 3 9.96 -5.02 -8.57
N LEU A 4 8.69 -4.96 -8.17
CA LEU A 4 7.65 -4.16 -8.81
C LEU A 4 6.94 -3.30 -7.79
N VAL A 5 6.79 -2.01 -8.11
CA VAL A 5 5.92 -1.09 -7.36
C VAL A 5 4.62 -0.90 -8.11
N LEU A 6 3.49 -1.08 -7.42
CA LEU A 6 2.16 -0.87 -7.98
C LEU A 6 1.55 0.41 -7.41
N PHE A 7 1.54 1.44 -8.25
CA PHE A 7 0.97 2.77 -7.95
C PHE A 7 -0.49 2.88 -8.39
N GLY A 8 -1.19 3.77 -7.74
CA GLY A 8 -2.55 4.14 -8.10
C GLY A 8 -3.35 4.59 -6.89
N PRO A 9 -4.39 5.42 -7.09
CA PRO A 9 -5.24 5.93 -6.03
C PRO A 9 -6.01 4.79 -5.32
N PRO A 10 -6.56 5.06 -4.12
CA PRO A 10 -7.47 4.11 -3.48
C PRO A 10 -8.63 3.79 -4.43
N GLY A 11 -9.02 2.51 -4.50
CA GLY A 11 -10.09 2.06 -5.42
C GLY A 11 -9.66 1.77 -6.86
N SER A 12 -8.38 2.01 -7.24
CA SER A 12 -7.93 1.81 -8.63
C SER A 12 -7.79 0.35 -9.07
N GLY A 13 -7.94 -0.62 -8.15
CA GLY A 13 -7.85 -2.05 -8.47
C GLY A 13 -6.47 -2.66 -8.24
N LYS A 14 -5.56 -1.98 -7.52
CA LYS A 14 -4.22 -2.50 -7.18
C LYS A 14 -4.27 -3.93 -6.64
N GLY A 15 -5.07 -4.18 -5.61
CA GLY A 15 -5.15 -5.51 -4.99
C GLY A 15 -5.58 -6.62 -5.97
N THR A 16 -6.49 -6.33 -6.89
CA THR A 16 -6.90 -7.27 -7.94
C THR A 16 -5.79 -7.56 -8.92
N GLN A 17 -5.02 -6.53 -9.30
CA GLN A 17 -3.91 -6.70 -10.23
C GLN A 17 -2.70 -7.34 -9.56
N SER A 18 -2.39 -6.97 -8.31
CA SER A 18 -1.29 -7.57 -7.55
C SER A 18 -1.50 -9.08 -7.38
N SER A 19 -2.70 -9.54 -7.04
CA SER A 19 -2.98 -10.98 -6.92
C SER A 19 -2.65 -11.76 -8.19
N LYS A 20 -3.03 -11.24 -9.37
CA LYS A 20 -2.74 -11.87 -10.66
C LYS A 20 -1.24 -11.89 -10.99
N ILE A 21 -0.53 -10.79 -10.65
CA ILE A 21 0.91 -10.67 -10.87
C ILE A 21 1.66 -11.63 -9.94
N ILE A 22 1.27 -11.72 -8.67
CA ILE A 22 1.84 -12.63 -7.68
C ILE A 22 1.72 -14.07 -8.16
N GLU A 23 0.52 -14.49 -8.56
CA GLU A 23 0.28 -15.85 -9.06
C GLU A 23 1.15 -16.17 -10.29
N LYS A 24 1.25 -15.22 -11.23
CA LYS A 24 1.98 -15.42 -12.47
C LYS A 24 3.51 -15.45 -12.30
N TYR A 25 4.06 -14.63 -11.42
CA TYR A 25 5.51 -14.42 -11.29
C TYR A 25 6.09 -14.92 -9.97
N ASN A 26 5.27 -15.51 -9.10
CA ASN A 26 5.66 -16.02 -7.78
C ASN A 26 6.39 -14.97 -6.92
N LEU A 27 5.83 -13.75 -6.86
CA LEU A 27 6.39 -12.64 -6.09
C LEU A 27 5.87 -12.66 -4.64
N ALA A 28 6.70 -12.21 -3.71
CA ALA A 28 6.25 -11.95 -2.35
C ALA A 28 5.43 -10.65 -2.31
N HIS A 29 4.23 -10.72 -1.72
CA HIS A 29 3.34 -9.56 -1.61
C HIS A 29 3.69 -8.70 -0.40
N VAL A 30 3.94 -7.43 -0.62
CA VAL A 30 4.19 -6.43 0.42
C VAL A 30 3.11 -5.35 0.31
N SER A 31 2.00 -5.55 1.02
CA SER A 31 0.88 -4.61 1.07
C SER A 31 0.80 -3.95 2.44
N THR A 32 1.17 -2.67 2.51
CA THR A 32 1.09 -1.90 3.77
C THR A 32 -0.32 -1.82 4.29
N GLY A 33 -1.30 -1.66 3.41
CA GLY A 33 -2.70 -1.59 3.80
C GLY A 33 -3.22 -2.89 4.42
N ASP A 34 -2.79 -4.04 3.91
CA ASP A 34 -3.22 -5.35 4.44
C ASP A 34 -2.51 -5.67 5.76
N ILE A 35 -1.21 -5.37 5.86
CA ILE A 35 -0.46 -5.54 7.11
C ILE A 35 -1.12 -4.71 8.21
N LEU A 36 -1.36 -3.41 7.97
CA LEU A 36 -1.99 -2.53 8.97
C LEU A 36 -3.40 -2.99 9.36
N ARG A 37 -4.21 -3.50 8.42
CA ARG A 37 -5.54 -4.03 8.73
C ARG A 37 -5.48 -5.29 9.60
N ILE A 38 -4.50 -6.16 9.38
CA ILE A 38 -4.26 -7.33 10.23
C ILE A 38 -3.88 -6.89 11.65
N GLU A 39 -2.97 -5.91 11.77
CA GLU A 39 -2.58 -5.34 13.07
C GLU A 39 -3.76 -4.72 13.81
N VAL A 40 -4.63 -3.97 13.09
CA VAL A 40 -5.87 -3.40 13.65
C VAL A 40 -6.82 -4.49 14.11
N ALA A 41 -7.02 -5.54 13.31
CA ALA A 41 -7.93 -6.64 13.64
C ALA A 41 -7.43 -7.47 14.84
N ASN A 42 -6.12 -7.55 15.04
CA ASN A 42 -5.49 -8.23 16.17
C ASN A 42 -5.31 -7.31 17.42
N GLU A 43 -5.77 -6.06 17.34
CA GLU A 43 -5.67 -5.07 18.42
C GLU A 43 -4.25 -4.90 18.97
N THR A 44 -3.24 -5.06 18.12
CA THR A 44 -1.85 -4.84 18.54
C THR A 44 -1.59 -3.36 18.87
N PRO A 45 -0.54 -3.02 19.63
CA PRO A 45 -0.17 -1.62 19.86
C PRO A 45 0.01 -0.84 18.56
N LEU A 46 0.62 -1.45 17.54
CA LEU A 46 0.78 -0.89 16.20
C LEU A 46 -0.59 -0.68 15.53
N GLY A 47 -1.47 -1.68 15.57
CA GLY A 47 -2.81 -1.61 15.00
C GLY A 47 -3.67 -0.53 15.65
N THR A 48 -3.62 -0.41 16.97
CA THR A 48 -4.32 0.61 17.73
C THR A 48 -3.88 2.02 17.34
N GLU A 49 -2.59 2.22 17.15
CA GLU A 49 -2.05 3.51 16.72
C GLU A 49 -2.37 3.80 15.25
N ALA A 50 -2.17 2.83 14.37
CA ALA A 50 -2.45 2.95 12.94
C ALA A 50 -3.93 3.26 12.65
N LYS A 51 -4.85 2.68 13.43
CA LYS A 51 -6.29 2.91 13.30
C LYS A 51 -6.67 4.39 13.40
N LYS A 52 -6.01 5.17 14.25
CA LYS A 52 -6.27 6.60 14.43
C LYS A 52 -6.07 7.39 13.12
N PHE A 53 -5.08 7.01 12.32
CA PHE A 53 -4.81 7.61 11.01
C PHE A 53 -5.73 7.07 9.93
N MET A 54 -5.92 5.74 9.91
CA MET A 54 -6.71 5.05 8.88
C MET A 54 -8.17 5.50 8.90
N ASP A 55 -8.78 5.62 10.07
CA ASP A 55 -10.18 6.06 10.24
C ASP A 55 -10.40 7.51 9.78
N GLN A 56 -9.34 8.31 9.74
CA GLN A 56 -9.36 9.68 9.23
C GLN A 56 -8.96 9.80 7.75
N GLY A 57 -8.61 8.68 7.10
CA GLY A 57 -8.13 8.65 5.72
C GLY A 57 -6.72 9.21 5.54
N MET A 58 -5.97 9.35 6.63
CA MET A 58 -4.59 9.83 6.64
C MET A 58 -3.58 8.68 6.50
N LEU A 59 -2.35 9.01 6.09
CA LEU A 59 -1.24 8.07 6.09
C LEU A 59 -0.71 7.85 7.51
N VAL A 60 -0.37 6.59 7.83
CA VAL A 60 0.39 6.24 9.03
C VAL A 60 1.80 6.84 8.91
N PRO A 61 2.45 7.28 10.00
CA PRO A 61 3.79 7.87 9.95
C PRO A 61 4.81 7.03 9.19
N ASP A 62 5.67 7.72 8.43
CA ASP A 62 6.62 7.07 7.49
C ASP A 62 7.55 6.08 8.19
N GLU A 63 8.05 6.42 9.37
CA GLU A 63 8.99 5.57 10.14
C GLU A 63 8.37 4.22 10.49
N VAL A 64 7.08 4.22 10.84
CA VAL A 64 6.33 3.00 11.16
C VAL A 64 6.21 2.11 9.93
N VAL A 65 5.80 2.71 8.82
CA VAL A 65 5.59 1.98 7.55
C VAL A 65 6.91 1.46 7.01
N ILE A 66 7.98 2.25 7.04
CA ILE A 66 9.32 1.84 6.60
C ILE A 66 9.83 0.66 7.43
N GLY A 67 9.67 0.70 8.76
CA GLY A 67 10.02 -0.41 9.64
C GLY A 67 9.28 -1.70 9.29
N MET A 68 7.99 -1.62 9.02
CA MET A 68 7.17 -2.77 8.58
C MET A 68 7.68 -3.37 7.26
N ILE A 69 8.04 -2.51 6.28
CA ILE A 69 8.58 -2.97 5.00
C ILE A 69 9.92 -3.67 5.19
N SER A 70 10.83 -3.09 5.99
CA SER A 70 12.12 -3.71 6.30
C SER A 70 11.95 -5.11 6.89
N SER A 71 11.10 -5.25 7.91
CA SER A 71 10.78 -6.55 8.51
C SER A 71 10.23 -7.54 7.49
N LYS A 72 9.32 -7.08 6.61
CA LYS A 72 8.71 -7.94 5.59
C LYS A 72 9.69 -8.45 4.54
N LEU A 73 10.67 -7.63 4.17
CA LEU A 73 11.78 -8.06 3.30
C LEU A 73 12.65 -9.12 3.99
N ASP A 74 12.95 -8.95 5.26
CA ASP A 74 13.79 -9.87 6.04
C ASP A 74 13.10 -11.22 6.31
N GLU A 75 11.77 -11.22 6.43
CA GLU A 75 10.97 -12.45 6.54
C GLU A 75 10.97 -13.31 5.26
N ASN A 76 11.32 -12.74 4.11
CA ASN A 76 11.25 -13.39 2.81
C ASN A 76 12.58 -13.41 2.05
N PRO A 77 13.68 -13.92 2.65
CA PRO A 77 15.03 -13.82 2.06
C PRO A 77 15.17 -14.60 0.76
N ASN A 78 14.32 -15.59 0.52
CA ASN A 78 14.35 -16.47 -0.66
C ASN A 78 13.27 -16.12 -1.69
N ALA A 79 12.61 -14.97 -1.59
CA ALA A 79 11.61 -14.55 -2.56
C ALA A 79 12.22 -14.39 -3.97
N ALA A 80 11.49 -14.79 -5.02
CA ALA A 80 11.89 -14.54 -6.40
C ALA A 80 11.90 -13.03 -6.73
N GLY A 81 11.14 -12.25 -5.96
CA GLY A 81 11.01 -10.80 -6.02
C GLY A 81 9.85 -10.32 -5.17
N PHE A 82 9.62 -9.02 -5.17
CA PHE A 82 8.58 -8.39 -4.37
C PHE A 82 7.63 -7.57 -5.25
N ILE A 83 6.35 -7.56 -4.87
CA ILE A 83 5.39 -6.58 -5.34
C ILE A 83 4.98 -5.69 -4.16
N PHE A 84 5.29 -4.39 -4.27
CA PHE A 84 4.94 -3.38 -3.28
C PHE A 84 3.59 -2.77 -3.66
N ASP A 85 2.56 -3.04 -2.87
CA ASP A 85 1.21 -2.51 -3.05
C ASP A 85 0.87 -1.52 -1.94
N GLY A 86 0.64 -0.26 -2.33
CA GLY A 86 0.36 0.82 -1.40
C GLY A 86 1.59 1.33 -0.64
N PHE A 87 2.78 1.09 -1.15
CA PHE A 87 4.05 1.62 -0.70
C PHE A 87 5.01 1.71 -1.91
N PRO A 88 5.82 2.79 -2.05
CA PRO A 88 5.83 4.01 -1.22
C PRO A 88 4.59 4.89 -1.47
N ARG A 89 4.27 5.76 -0.50
CA ARG A 89 3.20 6.77 -0.60
C ARG A 89 3.70 8.19 -0.37
N THR A 90 4.95 8.35 0.02
CA THR A 90 5.61 9.64 0.17
C THR A 90 7.01 9.58 -0.44
N VAL A 91 7.59 10.73 -0.76
CA VAL A 91 8.97 10.81 -1.26
C VAL A 91 9.96 10.21 -0.24
N ALA A 92 9.75 10.46 1.05
CA ALA A 92 10.60 9.88 2.10
C ALA A 92 10.54 8.35 2.12
N GLN A 93 9.35 7.77 1.95
CA GLN A 93 9.17 6.32 1.82
C GLN A 93 9.85 5.77 0.56
N ALA A 94 9.81 6.49 -0.56
CA ALA A 94 10.47 6.09 -1.80
C ALA A 94 12.00 6.04 -1.63
N GLN A 95 12.58 7.09 -1.05
CA GLN A 95 14.02 7.13 -0.75
C GLN A 95 14.44 6.01 0.21
N ALA A 96 13.63 5.73 1.23
CA ALA A 96 13.90 4.65 2.16
C ALA A 96 13.82 3.28 1.48
N LEU A 97 12.86 3.06 0.57
CA LEU A 97 12.76 1.82 -0.20
C LEU A 97 13.98 1.63 -1.10
N ASP A 98 14.39 2.66 -1.83
CA ASP A 98 15.59 2.62 -2.67
C ASP A 98 16.81 2.23 -1.85
N ASN A 99 17.06 2.89 -0.72
CA ASN A 99 18.18 2.58 0.16
C ASN A 99 18.14 1.13 0.69
N LEU A 100 16.97 0.64 1.10
CA LEU A 100 16.80 -0.74 1.59
C LEU A 100 17.10 -1.77 0.50
N LEU A 101 16.66 -1.53 -0.73
CA LEU A 101 16.84 -2.44 -1.85
C LEU A 101 18.24 -2.36 -2.43
N ASP A 102 18.85 -1.18 -2.50
CA ASP A 102 20.25 -0.98 -2.93
C ASP A 102 21.21 -1.71 -2.00
N PHE A 103 21.04 -1.61 -0.69
CA PHE A 103 21.84 -2.35 0.29
C PHE A 103 21.78 -3.86 0.06
N LYS A 104 20.66 -4.38 -0.43
CA LYS A 104 20.44 -5.81 -0.74
C LYS A 104 20.82 -6.18 -2.20
N ASN A 105 21.27 -5.24 -3.03
CA ASN A 105 21.47 -5.39 -4.49
C ASN A 105 20.20 -5.88 -5.23
N HIS A 106 19.03 -5.37 -4.84
CA HIS A 106 17.72 -5.75 -5.37
C HIS A 106 16.92 -4.54 -5.83
N PRO A 107 17.35 -3.79 -6.87
CA PRO A 107 16.70 -2.54 -7.29
C PRO A 107 15.24 -2.77 -7.74
N ILE A 108 14.46 -1.68 -7.78
CA ILE A 108 13.15 -1.66 -8.42
C ILE A 108 13.33 -1.83 -9.93
N ASN A 109 12.66 -2.83 -10.50
CA ASN A 109 12.74 -3.12 -11.93
C ASN A 109 11.65 -2.41 -12.73
N ILE A 110 10.46 -2.22 -12.12
CA ILE A 110 9.33 -1.60 -12.81
C ILE A 110 8.39 -0.91 -11.82
N VAL A 111 7.82 0.20 -12.26
CA VAL A 111 6.73 0.90 -11.58
C VAL A 111 5.52 0.87 -12.50
N LEU A 112 4.41 0.31 -12.03
CA LEU A 112 3.14 0.29 -12.73
C LEU A 112 2.16 1.24 -12.05
N SER A 113 1.60 2.19 -12.81
CA SER A 113 0.61 3.14 -12.31
C SER A 113 -0.76 2.85 -12.90
N LEU A 114 -1.76 2.64 -12.03
CA LEU A 114 -3.16 2.47 -12.44
C LEU A 114 -3.85 3.84 -12.42
N ILE A 115 -4.35 4.26 -13.59
CA ILE A 115 -5.06 5.52 -13.78
C ILE A 115 -6.55 5.23 -13.88
N VAL A 116 -7.35 5.84 -13.02
CA VAL A 116 -8.81 5.69 -12.96
C VAL A 116 -9.42 7.06 -12.63
N SER A 117 -10.56 7.39 -13.23
CA SER A 117 -11.27 8.64 -12.94
C SER A 117 -11.78 8.71 -11.49
N GLU A 118 -11.87 9.90 -10.92
CA GLU A 118 -12.32 10.07 -9.52
C GLU A 118 -13.75 9.55 -9.30
N ASP A 119 -14.65 9.73 -10.26
CA ASP A 119 -16.03 9.24 -10.17
C ASP A 119 -16.07 7.73 -10.08
N GLU A 120 -15.27 7.04 -10.90
CA GLU A 120 -15.16 5.59 -10.86
C GLU A 120 -14.52 5.11 -9.55
N LEU A 121 -13.49 5.83 -9.05
CA LEU A 121 -12.87 5.51 -7.76
C LEU A 121 -13.87 5.58 -6.62
N LYS A 122 -14.68 6.65 -6.55
CA LYS A 122 -15.71 6.82 -5.52
C LYS A 122 -16.74 5.69 -5.58
N THR A 123 -17.26 5.39 -6.78
CA THR A 123 -18.22 4.31 -6.99
C THR A 123 -17.69 2.96 -6.50
N ARG A 124 -16.44 2.62 -6.89
CA ARG A 124 -15.80 1.36 -6.46
C ARG A 124 -15.56 1.27 -4.97
N LEU A 125 -15.12 2.38 -4.35
CA LEU A 125 -14.83 2.42 -2.92
C LEU A 125 -16.09 2.30 -2.07
N ILE A 126 -17.18 2.98 -2.45
CA ILE A 126 -18.48 2.86 -1.78
C ILE A 126 -18.98 1.42 -1.87
N SER A 127 -19.03 0.83 -3.06
CA SER A 127 -19.45 -0.56 -3.25
C SER A 127 -18.58 -1.56 -2.47
N ARG A 128 -17.27 -1.31 -2.39
CA ARG A 128 -16.37 -2.12 -1.56
C ARG A 128 -16.66 -1.96 -0.08
N GLY A 129 -16.97 -0.75 0.40
CA GLY A 129 -17.35 -0.50 1.79
C GLY A 129 -18.56 -1.32 2.21
N GLU A 130 -19.60 -1.35 1.34
CA GLU A 130 -20.83 -2.14 1.56
C GLU A 130 -20.55 -3.65 1.64
N SER A 131 -19.63 -4.16 0.83
CA SER A 131 -19.33 -5.60 0.74
C SER A 131 -18.28 -6.09 1.72
N SER A 132 -17.28 -5.27 2.04
CA SER A 132 -16.10 -5.69 2.85
C SER A 132 -16.13 -5.21 4.29
N GLY A 133 -17.05 -4.30 4.66
CA GLY A 133 -17.13 -3.72 6.00
C GLY A 133 -15.90 -2.87 6.41
N ARG A 134 -15.11 -2.39 5.46
CA ARG A 134 -13.95 -1.54 5.74
C ARG A 134 -14.39 -0.18 6.29
N SER A 135 -13.91 0.19 7.47
CA SER A 135 -14.25 1.45 8.13
C SER A 135 -13.78 2.68 7.36
N ASP A 136 -12.73 2.55 6.55
CA ASP A 136 -12.12 3.60 5.75
C ASP A 136 -12.74 3.77 4.34
N ASP A 137 -13.83 3.05 4.02
CA ASP A 137 -14.55 3.12 2.74
C ASP A 137 -15.94 3.76 2.88
N ASN A 138 -16.09 4.77 3.74
CA ASN A 138 -17.24 5.66 3.77
C ASN A 138 -16.97 6.95 2.96
N GLU A 139 -18.01 7.64 2.51
CA GLU A 139 -17.92 8.77 1.58
C GLU A 139 -17.01 9.90 2.05
N GLU A 140 -17.07 10.25 3.34
CA GLU A 140 -16.22 11.30 3.92
C GLU A 140 -14.74 10.90 3.89
N VAL A 141 -14.42 9.68 4.33
CA VAL A 141 -13.04 9.17 4.37
C VAL A 141 -12.50 8.92 2.96
N ILE A 142 -13.33 8.43 2.04
CA ILE A 142 -12.97 8.25 0.62
C ILE A 142 -12.46 9.57 0.02
N THR A 143 -13.19 10.65 0.22
CA THR A 143 -12.82 11.98 -0.29
C THR A 143 -11.47 12.43 0.29
N LYS A 144 -11.24 12.24 1.59
CA LYS A 144 -9.97 12.56 2.24
C LYS A 144 -8.82 11.71 1.70
N ARG A 145 -9.04 10.40 1.49
CA ARG A 145 -8.03 9.48 0.94
C ARG A 145 -7.61 9.84 -0.48
N ILE A 146 -8.54 10.22 -1.33
CA ILE A 146 -8.24 10.66 -2.70
C ILE A 146 -7.42 11.96 -2.65
N LYS A 147 -7.81 12.91 -1.81
CA LYS A 147 -7.06 14.16 -1.61
C LYS A 147 -5.64 13.91 -1.07
N GLU A 148 -5.50 13.03 -0.09
CA GLU A 148 -4.19 12.63 0.49
C GLU A 148 -3.31 11.97 -0.56
N TYR A 149 -3.88 11.11 -1.42
CA TYR A 149 -3.17 10.50 -2.54
C TYR A 149 -2.61 11.56 -3.49
N HIS A 150 -3.42 12.51 -3.92
CA HIS A 150 -2.97 13.58 -4.83
C HIS A 150 -1.91 14.48 -4.20
N ALA A 151 -2.03 14.77 -2.91
CA ALA A 151 -1.10 15.65 -2.21
C ALA A 151 0.25 14.99 -1.92
N LYS A 152 0.28 13.71 -1.53
CA LYS A 152 1.48 13.05 -1.00
C LYS A 152 2.01 11.92 -1.87
N THR A 153 1.14 11.18 -2.56
CA THR A 153 1.53 9.96 -3.29
C THR A 153 1.71 10.22 -4.79
N SER A 154 0.85 10.99 -5.40
CA SER A 154 0.95 11.31 -6.84
C SER A 154 2.27 11.97 -7.23
N PRO A 155 2.94 12.77 -6.37
CA PRO A 155 4.25 13.36 -6.68
C PRO A 155 5.44 12.39 -6.61
N VAL A 156 5.26 11.20 -6.02
CA VAL A 156 6.31 10.17 -5.88
C VAL A 156 6.63 9.53 -7.22
#